data_853645afb0f3920f72a555eb5c67853c
#
_entry.id   853645afb0f3920f72a555eb5c67853c
#
_cell.length_a   1.000
_cell.length_b   1.000
_cell.length_c   1.000
_cell.angle_alpha   90.00
_cell.angle_beta   90.00
_cell.angle_gamma   90.00
#
_symmetry.space_group_name_H-M   'P 1'
#
loop_
_entity.id
_entity.type
_entity.pdbx_description
1 polymer ?
#
loop_
_entity_poly.entity_id
_entity_poly.type
_entity_poly.pdbx_seq_one_letter_code
_entity_poly.pdbx_strand_id
1 'polypeptide(L)'
;MKKNIRLDQQKRLLVLLRGIRVDAGLTQSELASRLSRDQTFVSKYESGERRLDVLELREVCQATGTDFVMFIRKLDKDLRTD
;
A
#
# COMPACT_ATOMS: atom_id res chain seq x y z
N MET A 1 12.33 19.93 17.54
CA MET A 1 12.48 19.39 16.16
C MET A 1 11.11 19.20 15.53
N LYS A 2 10.93 19.74 14.35
CA LYS A 2 9.64 19.62 13.66
C LYS A 2 9.47 18.22 13.09
N LYS A 3 8.32 17.62 13.34
CA LYS A 3 7.95 16.34 12.78
C LYS A 3 7.60 16.49 11.30
N ASN A 4 8.11 15.61 10.46
CA ASN A 4 7.74 15.60 9.04
C ASN A 4 6.45 14.77 8.89
N ILE A 5 5.30 15.46 8.94
CA ILE A 5 3.98 14.82 8.88
C ILE A 5 3.80 14.02 7.59
N ARG A 6 4.26 14.57 6.47
CA ARG A 6 4.11 13.89 5.17
C ARG A 6 4.88 12.56 5.14
N LEU A 7 6.08 12.53 5.70
CA LEU A 7 6.87 11.31 5.77
C LEU A 7 6.23 10.27 6.69
N ASP A 8 5.70 10.71 7.83
CA ASP A 8 5.00 9.82 8.75
C ASP A 8 3.76 9.21 8.10
N GLN A 9 2.99 10.02 7.37
CA GLN A 9 1.81 9.54 6.65
C GLN A 9 2.18 8.53 5.58
N GLN A 10 3.28 8.79 4.86
CA GLN A 10 3.79 7.85 3.86
C GLN A 10 4.14 6.50 4.50
N LYS A 11 4.84 6.51 5.62
CA LYS A 11 5.21 5.27 6.31
C LYS A 11 3.99 4.47 6.73
N ARG A 12 2.95 5.14 7.23
CA ARG A 12 1.70 4.47 7.62
C ARG A 12 1.02 3.82 6.42
N LEU A 13 1.00 4.51 5.28
CA LEU A 13 0.46 3.96 4.05
C LEU A 13 1.22 2.70 3.64
N LEU A 14 2.56 2.74 3.68
CA LEU A 14 3.38 1.59 3.29
C LEU A 14 3.16 0.39 4.20
N VAL A 15 2.98 0.60 5.50
CA VAL A 15 2.66 -0.48 6.44
C VAL A 15 1.33 -1.14 6.07
N LEU A 16 0.31 -0.35 5.76
CA LEU A 16 -0.99 -0.88 5.37
C LEU A 16 -0.94 -1.64 4.05
N LEU A 17 -0.20 -1.12 3.08
CA LEU A 17 -0.04 -1.77 1.78
C LEU A 17 0.63 -3.13 1.91
N ARG A 18 1.71 -3.19 2.67
CA ARG A 18 2.37 -4.47 2.94
C ARG A 18 1.44 -5.42 3.68
N GLY A 19 0.68 -4.89 4.63
CA GLY A 19 -0.26 -5.69 5.43
C GLY A 19 -1.29 -6.40 4.57
N ILE A 20 -1.91 -5.71 3.61
CA ILE A 20 -2.92 -6.34 2.76
C ILE A 20 -2.32 -7.42 1.87
N ARG A 21 -1.06 -7.27 1.46
CA ARG A 21 -0.37 -8.31 0.69
C ARG A 21 -0.09 -9.54 1.57
N VAL A 22 0.48 -9.32 2.75
CA VAL A 22 0.82 -10.41 3.67
C VAL A 22 -0.44 -11.14 4.13
N ASP A 23 -1.50 -10.41 4.45
CA ASP A 23 -2.77 -10.99 4.89
C ASP A 23 -3.43 -11.82 3.79
N ALA A 24 -3.19 -11.46 2.53
CA ALA A 24 -3.66 -12.24 1.39
C ALA A 24 -2.79 -13.49 1.12
N GLY A 25 -1.70 -13.67 1.86
CA GLY A 25 -0.80 -14.80 1.69
C GLY A 25 0.08 -14.71 0.45
N LEU A 26 0.32 -13.50 -0.05
CA LEU A 26 1.04 -13.29 -1.30
C LEU A 26 2.46 -12.80 -1.07
N THR A 27 3.41 -13.36 -1.84
CA THR A 27 4.75 -12.77 -1.95
C THR A 27 4.67 -11.53 -2.85
N GLN A 28 5.71 -10.70 -2.83
CA GLN A 28 5.79 -9.57 -3.75
C GLN A 28 5.68 -10.02 -5.21
N SER A 29 6.34 -11.12 -5.54
CA SER A 29 6.32 -11.66 -6.89
C SER A 29 4.92 -12.14 -7.30
N GLU A 30 4.22 -12.79 -6.39
CA GLU A 30 2.85 -13.27 -6.65
C GLU A 30 1.88 -12.10 -6.84
N LEU A 31 1.99 -11.07 -6.01
CA LEU A 31 1.16 -9.88 -6.18
C LEU A 31 1.47 -9.18 -7.51
N ALA A 32 2.75 -9.04 -7.84
CA ALA A 32 3.15 -8.41 -9.11
C ALA A 32 2.55 -9.18 -10.29
N SER A 33 2.56 -10.51 -10.23
CA SER A 33 1.95 -11.33 -11.27
C SER A 33 0.46 -11.03 -11.43
N ARG A 34 -0.28 -10.90 -10.32
CA ARG A 34 -1.70 -10.54 -10.36
C ARG A 34 -1.93 -9.16 -10.95
N LEU A 35 -0.97 -8.26 -10.79
CA LEU A 35 -1.03 -6.90 -11.31
C LEU A 35 -0.53 -6.80 -12.74
N SER A 36 -0.04 -7.89 -13.32
CA SER A 36 0.63 -7.92 -14.63
C SER A 36 1.83 -6.97 -14.67
N ARG A 37 2.58 -6.95 -13.58
CA ARG A 37 3.76 -6.11 -13.40
C ARG A 37 4.95 -6.95 -12.95
N ASP A 38 6.15 -6.39 -13.08
CA ASP A 38 7.36 -7.01 -12.53
C ASP A 38 7.35 -6.94 -11.00
N GLN A 39 8.04 -7.89 -10.37
CA GLN A 39 8.19 -7.88 -8.91
C GLN A 39 8.80 -6.57 -8.39
N THR A 40 9.65 -5.91 -9.19
CA THR A 40 10.24 -4.63 -8.82
C THR A 40 9.19 -3.54 -8.61
N PHE A 41 8.05 -3.59 -9.28
CA PHE A 41 6.96 -2.64 -9.03
C PHE A 41 6.50 -2.71 -7.59
N VAL A 42 6.25 -3.92 -7.08
CA VAL A 42 5.78 -4.10 -5.70
C VAL A 42 6.89 -3.73 -4.70
N SER A 43 8.12 -4.19 -4.94
CA SER A 43 9.20 -3.88 -4.01
C SER A 43 9.48 -2.38 -3.94
N LYS A 44 9.38 -1.67 -5.05
CA LYS A 44 9.60 -0.23 -5.08
C LYS A 44 8.51 0.56 -4.38
N TYR A 45 7.22 0.20 -4.56
CA TYR A 45 6.21 0.95 -3.83
C TYR A 45 6.23 0.60 -2.34
N GLU A 46 6.51 -0.65 -1.98
CA GLU A 46 6.57 -1.03 -0.56
C GLU A 46 7.76 -0.41 0.17
N SER A 47 8.85 -0.12 -0.55
CA SER A 47 10.01 0.55 0.03
C SER A 47 9.88 2.07 0.07
N GLY A 48 8.88 2.63 -0.62
CA GLY A 48 8.69 4.06 -0.72
C GLY A 48 9.45 4.72 -1.87
N GLU A 49 10.17 3.94 -2.67
CA GLU A 49 10.89 4.49 -3.83
C GLU A 49 9.93 5.00 -4.91
N ARG A 50 8.79 4.36 -5.04
CA ARG A 50 7.79 4.71 -6.04
C ARG A 50 6.44 4.91 -5.38
N ARG A 51 5.78 6.00 -5.70
CA ARG A 51 4.43 6.26 -5.20
C ARG A 51 3.41 5.60 -6.11
N LEU A 52 2.28 5.20 -5.52
CA LEU A 52 1.13 4.71 -6.26
C LEU A 52 0.18 5.86 -6.52
N ASP A 53 -0.36 5.95 -7.72
CA ASP A 53 -1.51 6.81 -7.95
C ASP A 53 -2.76 6.11 -7.43
N VAL A 54 -3.90 6.82 -7.42
CA VAL A 54 -5.13 6.27 -6.83
C VAL A 54 -5.66 5.07 -7.61
N LEU A 55 -5.45 5.03 -8.92
CA LEU A 55 -5.89 3.91 -9.73
C LEU A 55 -5.03 2.68 -9.49
N GLU A 56 -3.73 2.87 -9.36
CA GLU A 56 -2.81 1.77 -8.99
C GLU A 56 -3.12 1.23 -7.61
N LEU A 57 -3.43 2.11 -6.66
CA LEU A 57 -3.84 1.70 -5.33
C LEU A 57 -5.09 0.83 -5.38
N ARG A 58 -6.07 1.22 -6.18
CA ARG A 58 -7.30 0.44 -6.35
C ARG A 58 -6.99 -0.94 -6.93
N GLU A 59 -6.09 -1.01 -7.91
CA GLU A 59 -5.67 -2.29 -8.50
C GLU A 59 -4.99 -3.19 -7.46
N VAL A 60 -4.14 -2.63 -6.61
CA VAL A 60 -3.49 -3.40 -5.53
C VAL A 60 -4.52 -3.95 -4.56
N CYS A 61 -5.50 -3.15 -4.19
CA CYS A 61 -6.59 -3.62 -3.32
C CYS A 61 -7.37 -4.76 -3.97
N GLN A 62 -7.71 -4.63 -5.25
CA GLN A 62 -8.42 -5.68 -5.97
C GLN A 62 -7.60 -6.97 -6.03
N ALA A 63 -6.31 -6.86 -6.31
CA ALA A 63 -5.44 -8.02 -6.42
C ALA A 63 -5.25 -8.77 -5.11
N THR A 64 -5.41 -8.09 -3.99
CA THR A 64 -5.28 -8.68 -2.64
C THR A 64 -6.63 -9.05 -2.01
N GLY A 65 -7.73 -8.85 -2.73
CA GLY A 65 -9.06 -9.11 -2.20
C GLY A 65 -9.50 -8.12 -1.13
N THR A 66 -8.91 -6.94 -1.12
CA THR A 66 -9.20 -5.88 -0.16
C THR A 66 -10.23 -4.92 -0.75
N ASP A 67 -11.28 -4.59 0.03
CA ASP A 67 -12.24 -3.58 -0.39
C ASP A 67 -11.54 -2.21 -0.38
N PHE A 68 -11.53 -1.54 -1.53
CA PHE A 68 -10.81 -0.28 -1.69
C PHE A 68 -11.35 0.81 -0.77
N VAL A 69 -12.66 0.93 -0.65
CA VAL A 69 -13.27 1.97 0.20
C VAL A 69 -12.93 1.72 1.67
N MET A 70 -12.97 0.47 2.11
CA MET A 70 -12.60 0.13 3.49
C MET A 70 -11.12 0.36 3.76
N PHE A 71 -10.26 0.09 2.77
CA PHE A 71 -8.84 0.40 2.90
C PHE A 71 -8.62 1.89 3.11
N ILE A 72 -9.29 2.72 2.32
CA ILE A 72 -9.18 4.19 2.43
C ILE A 72 -9.70 4.67 3.79
N ARG A 73 -10.79 4.09 4.28
CA ARG A 73 -11.32 4.44 5.62
C ARG A 73 -10.32 4.11 6.71
N LYS A 74 -9.69 2.94 6.62
CA LYS A 74 -8.68 2.54 7.60
C LYS A 74 -7.47 3.46 7.54
N LEU A 75 -7.00 3.77 6.34
CA LEU A 75 -5.89 4.71 6.16
C LEU A 75 -6.24 6.07 6.76
N ASP A 76 -7.41 6.60 6.44
CA ASP A 76 -7.84 7.90 6.95
C ASP A 76 -7.88 7.91 8.47
N LYS A 77 -8.43 6.84 9.07
CA LYS A 77 -8.48 6.71 10.53
C LYS A 77 -7.07 6.67 11.12
N ASP A 78 -6.17 5.91 10.54
CA ASP A 78 -4.79 5.80 11.02
C ASP A 78 -4.06 7.15 10.92
N LEU A 79 -4.33 7.91 9.86
CA LEU A 79 -3.70 9.22 9.66
C LEU A 79 -4.22 10.27 10.65
N ARG A 80 -5.39 10.04 11.24
CA ARG A 80 -6.01 10.98 12.20
C ARG A 80 -5.70 10.69 13.66
N THR A 81 -4.93 9.64 13.94
CA THR A 81 -4.71 9.21 15.33
C THR A 81 -3.58 9.91 16.05
N ASP A 82 -2.99 10.90 15.49
CA ASP A 82 -1.90 11.66 16.15
C ASP A 82 -2.42 12.84 16.94
#